data_7cc5408175028c09ba2804d4dab3eb70
#
_entry.id   7cc5408175028c09ba2804d4dab3eb70
#
_cell.length_a   1.000
_cell.length_b   1.000
_cell.length_c   1.000
_cell.angle_alpha   90.00
_cell.angle_beta   90.00
_cell.angle_gamma   90.00
#
_symmetry.space_group_name_H-M   'P 1'
#
loop_
_entity.id
_entity.type
_entity.pdbx_description
1 polymer ?
#
loop_
_entity_poly.entity_id
_entity_poly.type
_entity_poly.pdbx_seq_one_letter_code
_entity_poly.pdbx_strand_id
1 'polypeptide(L)'
;MSAVETKQELLDHLDKLTREAKLDSVDSFTTTRIATDISVSRTLASQYANELVREGLVVKVNSRPVIYLHKASFERLLQATLDSCEYSSMSALLKDAGVDKAKDFSRAVGNNLSLSPYIEQLKAAVSYPPHGLPVLIAGEVGTGKAFLARLMFEHGKNVGVLAPDAKFARVDCAHYAGSDSALLCDVFGSASKPGVLACLNGGVVCFENIERLEGGQRDSVFALIDGQS
;
A
#
# COMPACT_ATOMS: atom_id res chain seq x y z
N MET A 1 2.33 37.18 -24.99
CA MET A 1 1.68 36.84 -23.70
C MET A 1 2.36 37.61 -22.59
N SER A 2 1.62 38.19 -21.67
CA SER A 2 2.25 38.85 -20.51
C SER A 2 2.80 37.81 -19.53
N ALA A 3 3.78 38.19 -18.70
CA ALA A 3 4.35 37.31 -17.69
C ALA A 3 3.27 36.71 -16.74
N VAL A 4 2.22 37.45 -16.48
CA VAL A 4 1.08 37.05 -15.62
C VAL A 4 0.25 35.98 -16.32
N GLU A 5 -0.05 36.16 -17.61
CA GLU A 5 -0.82 35.19 -18.40
C GLU A 5 -0.10 33.83 -18.50
N THR A 6 1.20 33.84 -18.76
CA THR A 6 2.00 32.61 -18.86
C THR A 6 2.11 31.87 -17.51
N LYS A 7 2.19 32.61 -16.40
CA LYS A 7 2.19 32.01 -15.05
C LYS A 7 0.85 31.37 -14.71
N GLN A 8 -0.25 32.01 -15.09
CA GLN A 8 -1.60 31.44 -14.89
C GLN A 8 -1.80 30.21 -15.77
N GLU A 9 -1.36 30.23 -17.03
CA GLU A 9 -1.40 29.08 -17.93
C GLU A 9 -0.64 27.87 -17.35
N LEU A 10 0.54 28.10 -16.73
CA LEU A 10 1.29 27.06 -16.06
C LEU A 10 0.52 26.48 -14.88
N LEU A 11 -0.12 27.30 -14.07
CA LEU A 11 -0.93 26.86 -12.93
C LEU A 11 -2.12 26.03 -13.38
N ASP A 12 -2.85 26.49 -14.41
CA ASP A 12 -4.02 25.78 -14.96
C ASP A 12 -3.61 24.44 -15.59
N HIS A 13 -2.47 24.42 -16.27
CA HIS A 13 -1.92 23.18 -16.82
C HIS A 13 -1.56 22.16 -15.72
N LEU A 14 -0.91 22.60 -14.64
CA LEU A 14 -0.61 21.75 -13.49
C LEU A 14 -1.86 21.25 -12.78
N ASP A 15 -2.89 22.10 -12.65
CA ASP A 15 -4.19 21.71 -12.09
C ASP A 15 -4.81 20.57 -12.89
N LYS A 16 -4.90 20.74 -14.22
CA LYS A 16 -5.43 19.71 -15.13
C LYS A 16 -4.62 18.41 -15.03
N LEU A 17 -3.30 18.48 -15.14
CA LEU A 17 -2.43 17.31 -15.02
C LEU A 17 -2.62 16.60 -13.68
N THR A 18 -2.73 17.35 -12.58
CA THR A 18 -2.87 16.76 -11.25
C THR A 18 -4.24 16.09 -11.06
N ARG A 19 -5.31 16.63 -11.63
CA ARG A 19 -6.65 16.01 -11.61
C ARG A 19 -6.75 14.74 -12.45
N GLU A 20 -6.09 14.73 -13.60
CA GLU A 20 -6.09 13.62 -14.55
C GLU A 20 -5.01 12.56 -14.21
N ALA A 21 -4.19 12.83 -13.21
CA ALA A 21 -3.05 11.99 -12.87
C ALA A 21 -3.48 10.58 -12.46
N LYS A 22 -3.12 9.62 -13.27
CA LYS A 22 -2.80 8.29 -12.78
C LYS A 22 -1.39 8.39 -12.19
N LEU A 23 -1.23 8.10 -10.90
CA LEU A 23 0.03 8.23 -10.14
C LEU A 23 1.25 7.51 -10.79
N ASP A 24 1.05 6.79 -11.86
CA ASP A 24 2.07 6.04 -12.60
C ASP A 24 2.86 6.87 -13.63
N SER A 25 2.47 8.11 -13.94
CA SER A 25 3.15 8.94 -14.96
C SER A 25 3.83 10.19 -14.37
N VAL A 26 4.87 9.95 -13.57
CA VAL A 26 5.66 10.99 -12.89
C VAL A 26 6.32 11.96 -13.89
N ASP A 27 6.64 11.49 -15.10
CA ASP A 27 7.34 12.26 -16.13
C ASP A 27 6.58 13.51 -16.60
N SER A 28 5.25 13.48 -16.58
CA SER A 28 4.38 14.58 -16.99
C SER A 28 4.53 15.82 -16.10
N PHE A 29 4.96 15.66 -14.87
CA PHE A 29 5.12 16.73 -13.87
C PHE A 29 6.51 17.34 -13.81
N THR A 30 7.38 16.97 -14.75
CA THR A 30 8.75 17.49 -14.79
C THR A 30 8.80 18.87 -15.46
N THR A 31 9.73 19.72 -15.04
CA THR A 31 9.94 21.05 -15.63
C THR A 31 10.11 20.99 -17.14
N THR A 32 10.78 19.98 -17.66
CA THR A 32 11.02 19.81 -19.10
C THR A 32 9.71 19.54 -19.85
N ARG A 33 8.88 18.66 -19.32
CA ARG A 33 7.60 18.32 -19.95
C ARG A 33 6.63 19.51 -19.90
N ILE A 34 6.48 20.11 -18.73
CA ILE A 34 5.64 21.32 -18.54
C ILE A 34 6.07 22.43 -19.52
N ALA A 35 7.37 22.71 -19.63
CA ALA A 35 7.89 23.73 -20.55
C ALA A 35 7.52 23.45 -22.01
N THR A 36 7.57 22.19 -22.42
CA THR A 36 7.17 21.77 -23.77
C THR A 36 5.67 21.96 -24.00
N ASP A 37 4.84 21.55 -23.04
CA ASP A 37 3.37 21.54 -23.17
C ASP A 37 2.80 22.97 -23.23
N ILE A 38 3.39 23.95 -22.50
CA ILE A 38 2.97 25.36 -22.52
C ILE A 38 3.86 26.23 -23.44
N SER A 39 4.72 25.63 -24.25
CA SER A 39 5.56 26.31 -25.26
C SER A 39 6.45 27.43 -24.71
N VAL A 40 7.06 27.24 -23.54
CA VAL A 40 8.01 28.18 -22.92
C VAL A 40 9.41 27.55 -22.75
N SER A 41 10.42 28.38 -22.43
CA SER A 41 11.73 27.85 -22.08
C SER A 41 11.70 27.12 -20.73
N ARG A 42 12.52 26.07 -20.59
CA ARG A 42 12.64 25.32 -19.33
C ARG A 42 13.01 26.22 -18.14
N THR A 43 13.85 27.23 -18.39
CA THR A 43 14.27 28.17 -17.34
C THR A 43 13.08 29.00 -16.85
N LEU A 44 12.24 29.49 -17.76
CA LEU A 44 11.07 30.29 -17.45
C LEU A 44 10.01 29.44 -16.74
N ALA A 45 9.75 28.21 -17.21
CA ALA A 45 8.85 27.27 -16.53
C ALA A 45 9.30 26.97 -15.10
N SER A 46 10.61 26.75 -14.89
CA SER A 46 11.17 26.53 -13.56
C SER A 46 11.05 27.76 -12.66
N GLN A 47 11.25 28.95 -13.20
CA GLN A 47 11.12 30.22 -12.46
C GLN A 47 9.66 30.38 -11.97
N TYR A 48 8.69 30.31 -12.88
CA TYR A 48 7.26 30.47 -12.53
C TYR A 48 6.77 29.36 -11.60
N ALA A 49 7.17 28.11 -11.81
CA ALA A 49 6.84 27.02 -10.91
C ALA A 49 7.35 27.28 -9.47
N ASN A 50 8.60 27.76 -9.32
CA ASN A 50 9.15 28.11 -8.01
C ASN A 50 8.48 29.35 -7.39
N GLU A 51 8.01 30.31 -8.17
CA GLU A 51 7.19 31.43 -7.67
C GLU A 51 5.84 30.91 -7.13
N LEU A 52 5.17 30.05 -7.87
CA LEU A 52 3.90 29.43 -7.45
C LEU A 52 4.06 28.55 -6.20
N VAL A 53 5.23 27.93 -6.00
CA VAL A 53 5.57 27.21 -4.76
C VAL A 53 5.65 28.19 -3.58
N ARG A 54 6.29 29.35 -3.76
CA ARG A 54 6.36 30.39 -2.68
C ARG A 54 4.99 30.99 -2.38
N GLU A 55 4.10 31.05 -3.35
CA GLU A 55 2.71 31.50 -3.19
C GLU A 55 1.81 30.42 -2.56
N GLY A 56 2.32 29.21 -2.36
CA GLY A 56 1.57 28.12 -1.74
C GLY A 56 0.58 27.41 -2.68
N LEU A 57 0.62 27.67 -3.99
CA LEU A 57 -0.29 27.10 -4.98
C LEU A 57 0.22 25.81 -5.62
N VAL A 58 1.52 25.60 -5.60
CA VAL A 58 2.20 24.44 -6.19
C VAL A 58 3.09 23.77 -5.15
N VAL A 59 3.12 22.45 -5.18
CA VAL A 59 4.02 21.61 -4.39
C VAL A 59 5.20 21.18 -5.24
N LYS A 60 6.41 21.35 -4.71
CA LYS A 60 7.66 20.93 -5.32
C LYS A 60 8.20 19.70 -4.60
N VAL A 61 8.54 18.68 -5.37
CA VAL A 61 9.28 17.51 -4.89
C VAL A 61 10.68 17.54 -5.45
N ASN A 62 11.68 17.68 -4.59
CA ASN A 62 13.10 17.77 -4.93
C ASN A 62 13.69 16.37 -5.25
N SER A 63 12.99 15.61 -6.12
CA SER A 63 13.46 14.34 -6.67
C SER A 63 14.36 14.57 -7.90
N ARG A 64 14.84 13.49 -8.50
CA ARG A 64 15.53 13.53 -9.80
C ARG A 64 14.75 12.67 -10.79
N PRO A 65 14.03 13.31 -11.72
CA PRO A 65 13.85 14.76 -11.97
C PRO A 65 12.98 15.45 -10.90
N VAL A 66 13.06 16.79 -10.82
CA VAL A 66 12.20 17.62 -9.96
C VAL A 66 10.78 17.63 -10.51
N ILE A 67 9.79 17.51 -9.62
CA ILE A 67 8.36 17.39 -9.93
C ILE A 67 7.60 18.56 -9.31
N TYR A 68 6.60 19.08 -10.04
CA TYR A 68 5.69 20.12 -9.58
C TYR A 68 4.24 19.64 -9.68
N LEU A 69 3.46 19.81 -8.62
CA LEU A 69 2.06 19.37 -8.51
C LEU A 69 1.19 20.54 -8.09
N HIS A 70 -0.04 20.66 -8.61
CA HIS A 70 -1.00 21.65 -8.14
C HIS A 70 -1.50 21.28 -6.74
N LYS A 71 -1.24 22.12 -5.72
CA LYS A 71 -1.46 21.79 -4.31
C LYS A 71 -2.91 21.41 -4.02
N ALA A 72 -3.85 22.31 -4.31
CA ALA A 72 -5.26 22.09 -3.97
C ALA A 72 -5.88 20.87 -4.67
N SER A 73 -5.46 20.56 -5.90
CA SER A 73 -5.94 19.38 -6.63
C SER A 73 -5.33 18.08 -6.10
N PHE A 74 -4.07 18.13 -5.68
CA PHE A 74 -3.41 16.99 -5.04
C PHE A 74 -3.98 16.71 -3.64
N GLU A 75 -4.22 17.73 -2.82
CA GLU A 75 -4.89 17.61 -1.52
C GLU A 75 -6.29 17.02 -1.65
N ARG A 76 -7.05 17.48 -2.67
CA ARG A 76 -8.40 16.94 -2.96
C ARG A 76 -8.36 15.49 -3.42
N LEU A 77 -7.38 15.13 -4.25
CA LEU A 77 -7.20 13.76 -4.76
C LEU A 77 -6.91 12.78 -3.63
N LEU A 78 -6.10 13.19 -2.64
CA LEU A 78 -5.71 12.35 -1.49
C LEU A 78 -6.61 12.54 -0.27
N GLN A 79 -7.58 13.46 -0.32
CA GLN A 79 -8.41 13.88 0.83
C GLN A 79 -7.57 14.25 2.06
N ALA A 80 -6.45 14.93 1.84
CA ALA A 80 -5.45 15.28 2.84
C ALA A 80 -5.08 16.75 2.73
N THR A 81 -4.51 17.30 3.80
CA THR A 81 -3.93 18.66 3.82
C THR A 81 -2.42 18.55 3.94
N LEU A 82 -1.70 19.32 3.15
CA LEU A 82 -0.25 19.34 3.16
C LEU A 82 0.27 20.51 4.00
N ASP A 83 1.16 20.19 4.94
CA ASP A 83 1.77 21.18 5.85
C ASP A 83 2.85 22.02 5.14
N SER A 84 3.44 21.49 4.06
CA SER A 84 4.52 22.15 3.30
C SER A 84 4.22 22.23 1.80
N CYS A 85 4.94 23.09 1.11
CA CYS A 85 4.97 23.16 -0.36
C CYS A 85 6.28 22.62 -0.97
N GLU A 86 7.26 22.22 -0.13
CA GLU A 86 8.51 21.64 -0.60
C GLU A 86 8.83 20.35 0.15
N TYR A 87 9.15 19.29 -0.59
CA TYR A 87 9.49 17.98 -0.07
C TYR A 87 10.79 17.45 -0.69
N SER A 88 11.57 16.73 0.11
CA SER A 88 12.84 16.11 -0.35
C SER A 88 12.61 14.92 -1.29
N SER A 89 11.45 14.27 -1.18
CA SER A 89 11.09 13.08 -1.97
C SER A 89 9.58 12.91 -2.05
N MET A 90 9.10 12.13 -3.03
CA MET A 90 7.70 11.72 -3.13
C MET A 90 7.24 10.96 -1.87
N SER A 91 8.13 10.18 -1.26
CA SER A 91 7.83 9.48 -0.01
C SER A 91 7.59 10.42 1.17
N ALA A 92 8.32 11.53 1.23
CA ALA A 92 8.12 12.56 2.26
C ALA A 92 6.78 13.30 2.05
N LEU A 93 6.43 13.62 0.81
CA LEU A 93 5.15 14.21 0.44
C LEU A 93 3.97 13.30 0.81
N LEU A 94 4.03 12.02 0.43
CA LEU A 94 2.97 11.06 0.72
C LEU A 94 2.83 10.78 2.22
N LYS A 95 3.92 10.82 2.96
CA LYS A 95 3.91 10.69 4.43
C LYS A 95 3.21 11.88 5.09
N ASP A 96 3.50 13.11 4.63
CA ASP A 96 2.85 14.32 5.11
C ASP A 96 1.34 14.33 4.78
N ALA A 97 0.99 13.90 3.58
CA ALA A 97 -0.40 13.69 3.17
C ALA A 97 -1.15 12.57 3.93
N GLY A 98 -0.50 11.91 4.91
CA GLY A 98 -1.07 10.76 5.60
C GLY A 98 -1.19 9.50 4.72
N VAL A 99 -0.75 9.59 3.49
CA VAL A 99 -0.58 8.45 2.59
C VAL A 99 0.80 7.89 2.89
N ASP A 100 0.93 7.22 4.02
CA ASP A 100 2.06 6.32 4.20
C ASP A 100 2.09 5.43 2.94
N LYS A 101 3.25 5.28 2.27
CA LYS A 101 3.37 4.40 1.11
C LYS A 101 2.62 3.14 1.47
N ALA A 102 1.44 3.00 0.90
CA ALA A 102 0.54 1.95 1.26
C ALA A 102 1.37 0.67 1.23
N LYS A 103 1.59 0.10 2.40
CA LYS A 103 2.08 -1.27 2.54
C LYS A 103 0.94 -2.16 2.08
N ASP A 104 0.49 -1.92 0.85
CA ASP A 104 -0.65 -2.56 0.24
C ASP A 104 -0.26 -3.28 -1.05
N PHE A 105 -1.24 -3.76 -1.74
CA PHE A 105 -1.10 -4.50 -2.98
C PHE A 105 -0.43 -3.73 -4.13
N SER A 106 -0.27 -2.40 -4.06
CA SER A 106 0.44 -1.62 -5.08
C SER A 106 1.92 -2.04 -5.21
N ARG A 107 2.47 -2.68 -4.18
CA ARG A 107 3.83 -3.25 -4.18
C ARG A 107 3.95 -4.57 -4.97
N ALA A 108 2.84 -5.20 -5.29
CA ALA A 108 2.88 -6.45 -6.06
C ALA A 108 3.12 -6.14 -7.54
N VAL A 109 4.16 -6.73 -8.13
CA VAL A 109 4.40 -6.64 -9.57
C VAL A 109 3.24 -7.30 -10.30
N GLY A 110 2.63 -6.59 -11.27
CA GLY A 110 1.44 -7.07 -11.97
C GLY A 110 0.11 -6.77 -11.25
N ASN A 111 0.11 -5.93 -10.22
CA ASN A 111 -1.08 -5.53 -9.47
C ASN A 111 -2.22 -4.96 -10.35
N ASN A 112 -1.88 -4.22 -11.40
CA ASN A 112 -2.83 -3.65 -12.37
C ASN A 112 -2.99 -4.51 -13.64
N LEU A 113 -2.41 -5.71 -13.67
CA LEU A 113 -2.40 -6.63 -14.80
C LEU A 113 -2.96 -8.00 -14.39
N SER A 114 -2.13 -9.03 -14.48
CA SER A 114 -2.54 -10.42 -14.23
C SER A 114 -2.98 -10.71 -12.79
N LEU A 115 -2.46 -9.96 -11.81
CA LEU A 115 -2.83 -10.13 -10.40
C LEU A 115 -4.05 -9.30 -9.99
N SER A 116 -4.51 -8.35 -10.80
CA SER A 116 -5.62 -7.45 -10.45
C SER A 116 -6.89 -8.18 -9.98
N PRO A 117 -7.40 -9.21 -10.66
CA PRO A 117 -8.61 -9.92 -10.21
C PRO A 117 -8.43 -10.60 -8.85
N TYR A 118 -7.26 -11.20 -8.63
CA TYR A 118 -6.95 -11.87 -7.37
C TYR A 118 -6.80 -10.86 -6.21
N ILE A 119 -6.17 -9.72 -6.47
CA ILE A 119 -6.02 -8.64 -5.48
C ILE A 119 -7.39 -8.11 -5.05
N GLU A 120 -8.32 -7.92 -5.97
CA GLU A 120 -9.69 -7.48 -5.63
C GLU A 120 -10.43 -8.55 -4.78
N GLN A 121 -10.23 -9.83 -5.06
CA GLN A 121 -10.74 -10.92 -4.22
C GLN A 121 -10.13 -10.89 -2.82
N LEU A 122 -8.82 -10.68 -2.70
CA LEU A 122 -8.12 -10.59 -1.42
C LEU A 122 -8.60 -9.39 -0.60
N LYS A 123 -8.80 -8.23 -1.22
CA LYS A 123 -9.37 -7.03 -0.57
C LYS A 123 -10.79 -7.28 -0.08
N ALA A 124 -11.63 -7.89 -0.91
CA ALA A 124 -13.01 -8.24 -0.55
C ALA A 124 -13.04 -9.24 0.63
N ALA A 125 -12.18 -10.25 0.62
CA ALA A 125 -12.07 -11.22 1.71
C ALA A 125 -11.66 -10.55 3.03
N VAL A 126 -10.69 -9.65 3.02
CA VAL A 126 -10.25 -8.90 4.21
C VAL A 126 -11.38 -8.03 4.76
N SER A 127 -12.15 -7.38 3.89
CA SER A 127 -13.21 -6.44 4.27
C SER A 127 -14.56 -7.12 4.59
N TYR A 128 -14.65 -8.45 4.50
CA TYR A 128 -15.90 -9.16 4.72
C TYR A 128 -16.29 -9.18 6.22
N PRO A 129 -17.51 -8.72 6.59
CA PRO A 129 -17.94 -8.70 7.99
C PRO A 129 -18.16 -10.12 8.55
N PRO A 130 -17.96 -10.35 9.86
CA PRO A 130 -17.48 -9.40 10.86
C PRO A 130 -15.95 -9.33 10.99
N HIS A 131 -15.18 -10.33 10.55
CA HIS A 131 -13.75 -10.49 10.84
C HIS A 131 -12.91 -10.86 9.60
N GLY A 132 -13.42 -10.63 8.40
CA GLY A 132 -12.83 -11.13 7.17
C GLY A 132 -13.17 -12.59 6.89
N LEU A 133 -12.73 -13.08 5.74
CA LEU A 133 -12.83 -14.49 5.34
C LEU A 133 -11.46 -15.16 5.38
N PRO A 134 -11.37 -16.44 5.74
CA PRO A 134 -10.17 -17.21 5.53
C PRO A 134 -9.85 -17.31 4.03
N VAL A 135 -8.57 -17.24 3.69
CA VAL A 135 -8.10 -17.22 2.29
C VAL A 135 -7.06 -18.30 2.07
N LEU A 136 -7.23 -19.08 1.01
CA LEU A 136 -6.21 -20.00 0.50
C LEU A 136 -5.51 -19.39 -0.71
N ILE A 137 -4.18 -19.19 -0.61
CA ILE A 137 -3.34 -18.72 -1.72
C ILE A 137 -2.56 -19.91 -2.27
N ALA A 138 -2.97 -20.40 -3.44
CA ALA A 138 -2.31 -21.50 -4.13
C ALA A 138 -1.40 -20.99 -5.26
N GLY A 139 -0.33 -21.71 -5.56
CA GLY A 139 0.62 -21.38 -6.62
C GLY A 139 1.97 -22.09 -6.43
N GLU A 140 2.82 -22.03 -7.44
CA GLU A 140 4.14 -22.65 -7.44
C GLU A 140 5.08 -22.05 -6.38
N VAL A 141 6.18 -22.73 -6.09
CA VAL A 141 7.23 -22.23 -5.21
C VAL A 141 7.83 -20.95 -5.82
N GLY A 142 8.06 -19.94 -4.97
CA GLY A 142 8.66 -18.67 -5.43
C GLY A 142 7.70 -17.65 -6.02
N THR A 143 6.40 -17.94 -6.20
CA THR A 143 5.41 -17.02 -6.79
C THR A 143 4.95 -15.88 -5.88
N GLY A 144 5.49 -15.76 -4.67
CA GLY A 144 5.19 -14.65 -3.76
C GLY A 144 3.94 -14.82 -2.88
N LYS A 145 3.47 -16.06 -2.66
CA LYS A 145 2.29 -16.34 -1.80
C LYS A 145 2.37 -15.68 -0.43
N ALA A 146 3.48 -15.86 0.28
CA ALA A 146 3.71 -15.26 1.59
C ALA A 146 3.75 -13.72 1.54
N PHE A 147 4.25 -13.17 0.44
CA PHE A 147 4.24 -11.73 0.21
C PHE A 147 2.81 -11.20 0.04
N LEU A 148 1.97 -11.87 -0.73
CA LEU A 148 0.55 -11.51 -0.87
C LEU A 148 -0.20 -11.61 0.46
N ALA A 149 0.04 -12.66 1.26
CA ALA A 149 -0.54 -12.77 2.61
C ALA A 149 -0.12 -11.60 3.52
N ARG A 150 1.13 -11.16 3.43
CA ARG A 150 1.60 -9.98 4.14
C ARG A 150 0.91 -8.70 3.66
N LEU A 151 0.72 -8.53 2.35
CA LEU A 151 0.01 -7.36 1.81
C LEU A 151 -1.47 -7.34 2.21
N MET A 152 -2.13 -8.51 2.34
CA MET A 152 -3.48 -8.60 2.90
C MET A 152 -3.54 -8.04 4.31
N PHE A 153 -2.61 -8.45 5.18
CA PHE A 153 -2.53 -7.94 6.55
C PHE A 153 -2.34 -6.42 6.59
N GLU A 154 -1.39 -5.90 5.81
CA GLU A 154 -1.16 -4.45 5.74
C GLU A 154 -2.39 -3.71 5.19
N HIS A 155 -3.06 -4.28 4.19
CA HIS A 155 -4.33 -3.73 3.68
C HIS A 155 -5.41 -3.68 4.77
N GLY A 156 -5.59 -4.76 5.53
CA GLY A 156 -6.56 -4.80 6.63
C GLY A 156 -6.32 -3.72 7.69
N LYS A 157 -5.05 -3.38 7.97
CA LYS A 157 -4.70 -2.26 8.85
C LYS A 157 -5.01 -0.91 8.19
N ASN A 158 -4.71 -0.74 6.91
CA ASN A 158 -4.95 0.51 6.18
C ASN A 158 -6.44 0.86 6.08
N VAL A 159 -7.31 -0.15 5.91
CA VAL A 159 -8.77 0.05 5.83
C VAL A 159 -9.46 0.00 7.19
N GLY A 160 -8.72 -0.17 8.28
CA GLY A 160 -9.25 -0.16 9.65
C GLY A 160 -10.02 -1.42 10.06
N VAL A 161 -9.94 -2.51 9.29
CA VAL A 161 -10.51 -3.83 9.67
C VAL A 161 -9.67 -4.47 10.77
N LEU A 162 -8.35 -4.28 10.71
CA LEU A 162 -7.43 -4.73 11.75
C LEU A 162 -6.96 -3.53 12.59
N ALA A 163 -6.80 -3.77 13.89
CA ALA A 163 -6.30 -2.75 14.80
C ALA A 163 -4.85 -2.33 14.44
N PRO A 164 -4.43 -1.10 14.73
CA PRO A 164 -3.07 -0.62 14.45
C PRO A 164 -1.97 -1.48 15.08
N ASP A 165 -2.24 -2.07 16.25
CA ASP A 165 -1.34 -2.93 17.02
C ASP A 165 -1.51 -4.43 16.71
N ALA A 166 -2.45 -4.80 15.82
CA ALA A 166 -2.63 -6.17 15.34
C ALA A 166 -1.32 -6.73 14.79
N LYS A 167 -1.07 -8.00 15.06
CA LYS A 167 0.17 -8.67 14.69
C LYS A 167 -0.04 -9.66 13.54
N PHE A 168 1.02 -9.93 12.81
CA PHE A 168 1.07 -10.92 11.75
C PHE A 168 2.05 -12.02 12.11
N ALA A 169 1.60 -13.26 12.18
CA ALA A 169 2.45 -14.42 12.39
C ALA A 169 2.47 -15.33 11.16
N ARG A 170 3.61 -15.96 10.96
CA ARG A 170 3.81 -17.03 9.95
C ARG A 170 4.13 -18.31 10.68
N VAL A 171 3.43 -19.37 10.32
CA VAL A 171 3.63 -20.72 10.82
C VAL A 171 3.97 -21.60 9.63
N ASP A 172 5.22 -22.05 9.55
CA ASP A 172 5.63 -22.98 8.49
C ASP A 172 5.31 -24.42 8.91
N CYS A 173 4.27 -24.98 8.32
CA CYS A 173 3.78 -26.31 8.61
C CYS A 173 4.80 -27.43 8.28
N ALA A 174 5.76 -27.16 7.41
CA ALA A 174 6.81 -28.13 7.10
C ALA A 174 7.70 -28.49 8.32
N HIS A 175 7.84 -27.59 9.29
CA HIS A 175 8.59 -27.82 10.51
C HIS A 175 7.92 -28.79 11.48
N TYR A 176 6.64 -29.07 11.29
CA TYR A 176 5.81 -29.89 12.20
C TYR A 176 5.46 -31.27 11.62
N ALA A 177 5.98 -31.61 10.45
CA ALA A 177 5.75 -32.92 9.84
C ALA A 177 6.12 -34.05 10.81
N GLY A 178 5.15 -34.92 11.09
CA GLY A 178 5.34 -36.08 12.00
C GLY A 178 5.28 -35.76 13.50
N SER A 179 4.91 -34.52 13.91
CA SER A 179 4.79 -34.15 15.34
C SER A 179 3.49 -33.36 15.62
N ASP A 180 2.40 -34.07 15.83
CA ASP A 180 1.07 -33.47 16.10
C ASP A 180 1.07 -32.52 17.30
N SER A 181 1.71 -32.93 18.39
CA SER A 181 1.74 -32.16 19.63
C SER A 181 2.54 -30.86 19.53
N ALA A 182 3.58 -30.81 18.71
CA ALA A 182 4.42 -29.62 18.58
C ALA A 182 3.66 -28.45 17.90
N LEU A 183 2.95 -28.70 16.81
CA LEU A 183 2.13 -27.69 16.14
C LEU A 183 1.04 -27.16 17.09
N LEU A 184 0.34 -28.06 17.77
CA LEU A 184 -0.73 -27.68 18.70
C LEU A 184 -0.21 -26.81 19.84
N CYS A 185 0.90 -27.20 20.47
CA CYS A 185 1.52 -26.43 21.54
C CYS A 185 2.02 -25.05 21.06
N ASP A 186 2.63 -24.94 19.89
CA ASP A 186 3.16 -23.70 19.42
C ASP A 186 2.07 -22.76 18.89
N VAL A 187 1.02 -23.26 18.26
CA VAL A 187 -0.08 -22.44 17.69
C VAL A 187 -1.11 -22.10 18.75
N PHE A 188 -1.66 -23.13 19.45
CA PHE A 188 -2.73 -22.93 20.42
C PHE A 188 -2.21 -22.68 21.84
N GLY A 189 -1.01 -23.14 22.14
CA GLY A 189 -0.41 -23.02 23.45
C GLY A 189 -0.54 -24.29 24.30
N SER A 190 0.01 -24.22 25.50
CA SER A 190 -0.07 -25.24 26.53
C SER A 190 -0.36 -24.60 27.89
N ALA A 191 -0.57 -25.40 28.92
CA ALA A 191 -0.80 -24.90 30.29
C ALA A 191 0.38 -24.02 30.81
N SER A 192 1.58 -24.18 30.25
CA SER A 192 2.78 -23.47 30.67
C SER A 192 3.25 -22.36 29.73
N LYS A 193 2.73 -22.30 28.46
CA LYS A 193 3.20 -21.35 27.45
C LYS A 193 2.05 -20.91 26.54
N PRO A 194 1.80 -19.59 26.37
CA PRO A 194 0.84 -19.12 25.40
C PRO A 194 1.28 -19.45 23.97
N GLY A 195 0.32 -19.84 23.12
CA GLY A 195 0.56 -20.09 21.70
C GLY A 195 0.62 -18.82 20.87
N VAL A 196 0.96 -19.00 19.61
CA VAL A 196 1.02 -17.91 18.63
C VAL A 196 -0.30 -17.14 18.55
N LEU A 197 -1.44 -17.85 18.55
CA LEU A 197 -2.77 -17.23 18.46
C LEU A 197 -3.06 -16.24 19.59
N ALA A 198 -2.69 -16.59 20.82
CA ALA A 198 -2.87 -15.72 21.99
C ALA A 198 -2.04 -14.42 21.89
N CYS A 199 -0.94 -14.43 21.11
CA CYS A 199 -0.05 -13.28 20.94
C CYS A 199 -0.43 -12.34 19.80
N LEU A 200 -1.42 -12.70 18.97
CA LEU A 200 -1.76 -11.96 17.75
C LEU A 200 -2.61 -10.70 17.99
N ASN A 201 -3.29 -10.63 19.12
CA ASN A 201 -4.15 -9.49 19.48
C ASN A 201 -5.16 -9.12 18.38
N GLY A 202 -5.96 -10.10 17.93
CA GLY A 202 -6.90 -9.93 16.81
C GLY A 202 -6.21 -9.73 15.43
N GLY A 203 -4.97 -10.17 15.31
CA GLY A 203 -4.20 -10.10 14.08
C GLY A 203 -4.45 -11.26 13.12
N VAL A 204 -3.47 -11.57 12.28
CA VAL A 204 -3.56 -12.58 11.24
C VAL A 204 -2.48 -13.65 11.41
N VAL A 205 -2.87 -14.92 11.31
CA VAL A 205 -1.94 -16.04 11.18
C VAL A 205 -1.93 -16.53 9.72
N CYS A 206 -0.73 -16.76 9.20
CA CYS A 206 -0.51 -17.33 7.88
C CYS A 206 0.15 -18.70 8.03
N PHE A 207 -0.56 -19.75 7.67
CA PHE A 207 -0.02 -21.12 7.61
C PHE A 207 0.62 -21.32 6.23
N GLU A 208 1.93 -21.55 6.20
CA GLU A 208 2.69 -21.86 4.99
C GLU A 208 2.89 -23.37 4.87
N ASN A 209 2.98 -23.86 3.63
CA ASN A 209 3.15 -25.30 3.34
C ASN A 209 2.08 -26.18 4.04
N ILE A 210 0.84 -25.72 4.03
CA ILE A 210 -0.29 -26.37 4.72
C ILE A 210 -0.54 -27.79 4.22
N GLU A 211 -0.14 -28.10 3.00
CA GLU A 211 -0.17 -29.44 2.41
C GLU A 211 0.72 -30.46 3.13
N ARG A 212 1.64 -30.00 3.98
CA ARG A 212 2.51 -30.85 4.80
C ARG A 212 1.88 -31.33 6.09
N LEU A 213 0.70 -30.79 6.44
CA LEU A 213 -0.03 -31.23 7.63
C LEU A 213 -0.73 -32.56 7.39
N GLU A 214 -0.67 -33.42 8.38
CA GLU A 214 -1.27 -34.77 8.37
C GLU A 214 -2.17 -34.98 9.59
N GLY A 215 -3.17 -35.89 9.46
CA GLY A 215 -3.99 -36.33 10.58
C GLY A 215 -4.60 -35.21 11.41
N GLY A 216 -4.46 -35.29 12.73
CA GLY A 216 -5.05 -34.36 13.69
C GLY A 216 -4.56 -32.92 13.60
N GLN A 217 -3.35 -32.68 13.05
CA GLN A 217 -2.84 -31.34 12.78
C GLN A 217 -3.72 -30.59 11.79
N ARG A 218 -4.07 -31.27 10.69
CA ARG A 218 -4.93 -30.71 9.64
C ARG A 218 -6.29 -30.40 10.20
N ASP A 219 -6.88 -31.33 10.92
CA ASP A 219 -8.21 -31.16 11.50
C ASP A 219 -8.25 -29.97 12.47
N SER A 220 -7.22 -29.81 13.30
CA SER A 220 -7.14 -28.69 14.24
C SER A 220 -6.99 -27.32 13.54
N VAL A 221 -6.21 -27.24 12.46
CA VAL A 221 -6.07 -25.99 11.70
C VAL A 221 -7.37 -25.68 10.94
N PHE A 222 -8.06 -26.68 10.38
CA PHE A 222 -9.35 -26.45 9.72
C PHE A 222 -10.44 -26.07 10.71
N ALA A 223 -10.49 -26.67 11.89
CA ALA A 223 -11.42 -26.25 12.95
C ALA A 223 -11.22 -24.79 13.36
N LEU A 224 -9.97 -24.33 13.43
CA LEU A 224 -9.65 -22.92 13.65
C LEU A 224 -10.20 -22.03 12.53
N ILE A 225 -10.00 -22.43 11.27
CA ILE A 225 -10.48 -21.69 10.10
C ILE A 225 -12.01 -21.60 10.07
N ASP A 226 -12.68 -22.69 10.44
CA ASP A 226 -14.15 -22.75 10.50
C ASP A 226 -14.75 -22.08 11.74
N GLY A 227 -13.93 -21.52 12.63
CA GLY A 227 -14.39 -20.85 13.85
C GLY A 227 -14.99 -21.78 14.90
N GLN A 228 -14.64 -23.06 14.88
CA GLN A 228 -15.12 -24.10 15.80
C GLN A 228 -14.16 -24.40 16.97
N SER A 229 -13.16 -23.53 17.18
CA SER A 229 -12.14 -23.69 18.22
C SER A 229 -12.40 -22.85 19.46
#